data_a2a35f4ec765a01b05a46ba66d79a9da
#
_entry.id   a2a35f4ec765a01b05a46ba66d79a9da
#
_cell.length_a   1.000
_cell.length_b   1.000
_cell.length_c   1.000
_cell.angle_alpha   90.00
_cell.angle_beta   90.00
_cell.angle_gamma   90.00
#
_symmetry.space_group_name_H-M   'P 1'
#
loop_
_entity.id
_entity.type
_entity.pdbx_description
1 polymer ?
#
loop_
_entity_poly.entity_id
_entity_poly.type
_entity_poly.pdbx_seq_one_letter_code
_entity_poly.pdbx_strand_id
1 'polypeptide(L)'
;MIEFTDHPILTPPTDEEIVFLGENHPKVLKELHEAHEGRIQASEQDPVRHGFNLDGWERIKHGLGTHNECLCLGGNRSGKTTGCAKIVMESVINNPDGHVVCFSQNADTSVKVQQAAVWEMMPKEFKKKTKSIEGYINYSMQNGFTGSSFIFPDTRTRVDFKTYTQFSNNQTILEGFEFGFRSGDELNIGTWLDEYLGDDALINTLRFRLATRNSKMLIAFTPINGYTPFIAEYLKGSETLKTRRAELLNRELPVQQYSPKRDASVVYLHSDENPFGGYSRIAKDLRDRPEEEILVRAYGVPVKSVTSLLPLFNTEVNVLGEEPNKYGMSFPDISDRSRFTSYQVVDPAGARNFTALWAAVDRDGYVYIRREWPDRDTYGEWAMFGDPKWKVGPATKKLGLNVKGYVDLFEEIEQDIGVEVFERIGDSRYFATENENNEDLFMLFDQHGMIFYPSDGRMEELGISAVDEWFTYNPNEPIDSVNRPMCYIHKECGNLIDTLLNYNSQGKADEALKDFFDLIRYLRMANGGEGPDHMENRSLLTTSKSRGGY
;
A
#
# COMPACT_ATOMS: atom_id res chain seq x y z
N MET A 1 19.14 42.99 -1.96
CA MET A 1 19.90 41.85 -2.46
C MET A 1 18.88 40.79 -2.80
N ILE A 2 18.64 40.52 -4.08
CA ILE A 2 17.72 39.47 -4.50
C ILE A 2 18.52 38.18 -4.25
N GLU A 3 18.13 37.38 -3.22
CA GLU A 3 18.65 36.06 -3.02
C GLU A 3 18.09 35.18 -4.15
N PHE A 4 18.89 35.00 -5.20
CA PHE A 4 18.61 33.94 -6.16
C PHE A 4 18.82 32.62 -5.43
N THR A 5 17.77 31.83 -5.34
CA THR A 5 17.89 30.44 -4.94
C THR A 5 18.86 29.75 -5.90
N ASP A 6 19.54 28.69 -5.47
CA ASP A 6 20.49 27.93 -6.28
C ASP A 6 19.88 27.29 -7.55
N HIS A 7 18.60 27.52 -7.80
CA HIS A 7 17.82 27.02 -8.95
C HIS A 7 17.14 28.15 -9.75
N PRO A 8 17.88 28.98 -10.47
CA PRO A 8 17.30 30.11 -11.22
C PRO A 8 16.39 29.70 -12.39
N ILE A 9 16.39 28.40 -12.77
CA ILE A 9 15.43 27.84 -13.73
C ILE A 9 14.05 27.67 -13.09
N LEU A 10 13.97 27.50 -11.75
CA LEU A 10 12.72 27.27 -11.01
C LEU A 10 12.01 28.57 -10.59
N THR A 11 12.76 29.66 -10.44
CA THR A 11 12.23 30.97 -10.05
C THR A 11 12.72 32.04 -10.99
N PRO A 12 12.20 32.10 -12.22
CA PRO A 12 12.48 33.25 -13.08
C PRO A 12 11.99 34.52 -12.39
N PRO A 13 12.69 35.65 -12.57
CA PRO A 13 12.19 36.94 -12.06
C PRO A 13 10.78 37.19 -12.57
N THR A 14 9.96 37.76 -11.73
CA THR A 14 8.58 38.14 -12.10
C THR A 14 8.58 39.21 -13.19
N ASP A 15 7.51 39.33 -13.95
CA ASP A 15 7.38 40.37 -14.97
C ASP A 15 7.60 41.76 -14.39
N GLU A 16 7.15 42.02 -13.15
CA GLU A 16 7.35 43.27 -12.44
C GLU A 16 8.83 43.50 -12.10
N GLU A 17 9.56 42.48 -11.66
CA GLU A 17 11.01 42.56 -11.41
C GLU A 17 11.80 42.77 -12.69
N ILE A 18 11.40 42.14 -13.81
CA ILE A 18 12.00 42.33 -15.12
C ILE A 18 11.82 43.78 -15.59
N VAL A 19 10.61 44.32 -15.47
CA VAL A 19 10.31 45.72 -15.82
C VAL A 19 11.11 46.66 -14.94
N PHE A 20 11.10 46.49 -13.61
CA PHE A 20 11.84 47.31 -12.66
C PHE A 20 13.35 47.30 -12.95
N LEU A 21 13.96 46.16 -13.19
CA LEU A 21 15.38 46.01 -13.51
C LEU A 21 15.69 46.65 -14.88
N GLY A 22 14.78 46.50 -15.86
CA GLY A 22 14.96 47.06 -17.19
C GLY A 22 14.98 48.60 -17.17
N GLU A 23 14.12 49.22 -16.36
CA GLU A 23 14.01 50.68 -16.22
C GLU A 23 15.14 51.28 -15.37
N ASN A 24 15.49 50.61 -14.26
CA ASN A 24 16.39 51.19 -13.27
C ASN A 24 17.83 50.62 -13.32
N HIS A 25 18.01 49.39 -13.78
CA HIS A 25 19.29 48.66 -13.76
C HIS A 25 19.52 47.79 -15.03
N PRO A 26 19.50 48.37 -16.25
CA PRO A 26 19.52 47.58 -17.50
C PRO A 26 20.79 46.71 -17.68
N LYS A 27 21.92 47.10 -17.10
CA LYS A 27 23.14 46.27 -17.11
C LYS A 27 22.98 45.03 -16.25
N VAL A 28 22.39 45.19 -15.08
CA VAL A 28 22.12 44.04 -14.17
C VAL A 28 21.14 43.06 -14.81
N LEU A 29 20.07 43.57 -15.44
CA LEU A 29 19.12 42.73 -16.17
C LEU A 29 19.80 41.94 -17.28
N LYS A 30 20.70 42.57 -18.04
CA LYS A 30 21.45 41.90 -19.10
C LYS A 30 22.39 40.81 -18.55
N GLU A 31 23.15 41.10 -17.49
CA GLU A 31 24.02 40.13 -16.83
C GLU A 31 23.22 38.94 -16.26
N LEU A 32 22.06 39.18 -15.68
CA LEU A 32 21.15 38.15 -15.19
C LEU A 32 20.62 37.28 -16.33
N HIS A 33 20.25 37.88 -17.44
CA HIS A 33 19.79 37.16 -18.63
C HIS A 33 20.87 36.29 -19.22
N GLU A 34 22.10 36.82 -19.40
CA GLU A 34 23.25 36.05 -19.88
C GLU A 34 23.62 34.91 -18.92
N ALA A 35 23.57 35.13 -17.61
CA ALA A 35 23.80 34.09 -16.61
C ALA A 35 22.71 33.00 -16.65
N HIS A 36 21.45 33.38 -16.84
CA HIS A 36 20.33 32.45 -16.98
C HIS A 36 20.45 31.58 -18.24
N GLU A 37 20.74 32.20 -19.39
CA GLU A 37 20.99 31.47 -20.64
C GLU A 37 22.18 30.50 -20.51
N GLY A 38 23.26 30.96 -19.89
CA GLY A 38 24.43 30.12 -19.61
C GLY A 38 24.10 28.89 -18.75
N ARG A 39 23.25 29.05 -17.74
CA ARG A 39 22.77 27.94 -16.88
C ARG A 39 21.86 26.99 -17.62
N ILE A 40 20.95 27.48 -18.46
CA ILE A 40 20.12 26.63 -19.32
C ILE A 40 20.99 25.80 -20.24
N GLN A 41 21.97 26.41 -20.90
CA GLN A 41 22.91 25.70 -21.78
C GLN A 41 23.74 24.65 -21.02
N ALA A 42 24.23 24.99 -19.83
CA ALA A 42 24.97 24.04 -18.98
C ALA A 42 24.09 22.86 -18.56
N SER A 43 22.84 23.13 -18.14
CA SER A 43 21.85 22.11 -17.80
C SER A 43 21.50 21.19 -18.97
N GLU A 44 21.41 21.73 -20.18
CA GLU A 44 21.21 20.92 -21.39
C GLU A 44 22.43 20.06 -21.75
N GLN A 45 23.65 20.51 -21.46
CA GLN A 45 24.88 19.74 -21.72
C GLN A 45 25.08 18.63 -20.68
N ASP A 46 24.89 18.94 -19.40
CA ASP A 46 25.03 18.01 -18.29
C ASP A 46 23.86 18.20 -17.29
N PRO A 47 22.74 17.48 -17.50
CA PRO A 47 21.57 17.60 -16.65
C PRO A 47 21.80 17.13 -15.20
N VAL A 48 22.77 16.25 -14.98
CA VAL A 48 23.08 15.75 -13.63
C VAL A 48 23.73 16.82 -12.78
N ARG A 49 24.81 17.46 -13.31
CA ARG A 49 25.59 18.44 -12.54
C ARG A 49 25.00 19.84 -12.56
N HIS A 50 24.33 20.21 -13.64
CA HIS A 50 23.86 21.59 -13.86
C HIS A 50 22.33 21.71 -14.01
N GLY A 51 21.61 20.59 -14.06
CA GLY A 51 20.16 20.57 -14.15
C GLY A 51 19.50 20.98 -12.83
N PHE A 52 18.21 21.30 -12.93
CA PHE A 52 17.40 21.62 -11.76
C PHE A 52 17.37 20.48 -10.74
N ASN A 53 17.10 20.82 -9.50
CA ASN A 53 16.94 19.88 -8.42
C ASN A 53 15.67 20.23 -7.62
N LEU A 54 15.05 19.24 -7.01
CA LEU A 54 13.89 19.44 -6.15
C LEU A 54 14.28 19.07 -4.70
N ASP A 55 13.72 19.76 -3.74
CA ASP A 55 13.93 19.47 -2.32
C ASP A 55 13.65 18.00 -1.99
N GLY A 56 12.63 17.42 -2.64
CA GLY A 56 12.33 16.00 -2.51
C GLY A 56 13.46 15.08 -2.95
N TRP A 57 14.18 15.44 -4.00
CA TRP A 57 15.33 14.67 -4.48
C TRP A 57 16.54 14.77 -3.55
N GLU A 58 16.75 15.95 -2.95
CA GLU A 58 17.78 16.12 -1.92
C GLU A 58 17.45 15.29 -0.66
N ARG A 59 16.18 15.19 -0.28
CA ARG A 59 15.76 14.29 0.82
C ARG A 59 16.05 12.82 0.51
N ILE A 60 15.88 12.36 -0.74
CA ILE A 60 16.25 11.00 -1.15
C ILE A 60 17.78 10.81 -1.04
N LYS A 61 18.57 11.74 -1.56
CA LYS A 61 20.03 11.68 -1.47
C LYS A 61 20.52 11.64 -0.04
N HIS A 62 19.97 12.52 0.80
CA HIS A 62 20.30 12.53 2.23
C HIS A 62 19.92 11.21 2.92
N GLY A 63 18.74 10.67 2.61
CA GLY A 63 18.30 9.37 3.13
C GLY A 63 19.21 8.22 2.72
N LEU A 64 19.63 8.18 1.46
CA LEU A 64 20.59 7.18 0.96
C LEU A 64 22.00 7.38 1.52
N GLY A 65 22.41 8.62 1.83
CA GLY A 65 23.68 8.88 2.50
C GLY A 65 23.76 8.31 3.91
N THR A 66 22.62 8.24 4.61
CA THR A 66 22.55 7.81 6.02
C THR A 66 22.07 6.37 6.20
N HIS A 67 21.29 5.82 5.28
CA HIS A 67 20.68 4.49 5.38
C HIS A 67 20.96 3.64 4.14
N ASN A 68 20.79 2.32 4.26
CA ASN A 68 21.00 1.38 3.17
C ASN A 68 19.81 1.28 2.20
N GLU A 69 18.63 1.66 2.64
CA GLU A 69 17.42 1.62 1.84
C GLU A 69 16.70 2.97 1.91
N CYS A 70 16.17 3.42 0.77
CA CYS A 70 15.27 4.56 0.70
C CYS A 70 14.00 4.16 -0.02
N LEU A 71 12.87 4.23 0.70
CA LEU A 71 11.54 4.07 0.14
C LEU A 71 11.01 5.45 -0.28
N CYS A 72 10.90 5.68 -1.58
CA CYS A 72 10.37 6.91 -2.15
C CYS A 72 8.91 6.72 -2.57
N LEU A 73 7.99 7.23 -1.78
CA LEU A 73 6.57 7.27 -2.07
C LEU A 73 6.22 8.61 -2.69
N GLY A 74 5.55 8.62 -3.82
CA GLY A 74 5.27 9.91 -4.45
C GLY A 74 3.94 9.96 -5.18
N GLY A 75 3.33 11.15 -5.16
CA GLY A 75 2.14 11.43 -5.94
C GLY A 75 2.39 11.38 -7.46
N ASN A 76 1.32 11.47 -8.21
CA ASN A 76 1.38 11.56 -9.66
C ASN A 76 2.14 12.81 -10.10
N ARG A 77 3.07 12.67 -11.04
CA ARG A 77 3.92 13.76 -11.57
C ARG A 77 4.72 14.53 -10.51
N SER A 78 4.98 13.92 -9.37
CA SER A 78 5.84 14.48 -8.33
C SER A 78 7.34 14.51 -8.70
N GLY A 79 7.71 13.95 -9.86
CA GLY A 79 9.10 13.88 -10.32
C GLY A 79 9.87 12.66 -9.83
N LYS A 80 9.21 11.59 -9.33
CA LYS A 80 9.84 10.36 -8.84
C LYS A 80 10.87 9.79 -9.81
N THR A 81 10.40 9.34 -10.99
CA THR A 81 11.24 8.66 -11.98
C THR A 81 12.39 9.53 -12.46
N THR A 82 12.13 10.84 -12.70
CA THR A 82 13.17 11.80 -13.11
C THR A 82 14.21 12.01 -12.02
N GLY A 83 13.76 12.17 -10.76
CA GLY A 83 14.64 12.34 -9.60
C GLY A 83 15.50 11.09 -9.33
N CYS A 84 14.87 9.92 -9.35
CA CYS A 84 15.58 8.66 -9.20
C CYS A 84 16.61 8.45 -10.31
N ALA A 85 16.25 8.74 -11.58
CA ALA A 85 17.19 8.66 -12.70
C ALA A 85 18.38 9.61 -12.53
N LYS A 86 18.13 10.85 -12.07
CA LYS A 86 19.21 11.82 -11.78
C LYS A 86 20.16 11.31 -10.70
N ILE A 87 19.60 10.81 -9.58
CA ILE A 87 20.38 10.31 -8.44
C ILE A 87 21.19 9.06 -8.84
N VAL A 88 20.60 8.13 -9.60
CA VAL A 88 21.32 6.96 -10.13
C VAL A 88 22.43 7.37 -11.07
N MET A 89 22.17 8.30 -12.00
CA MET A 89 23.21 8.78 -12.93
C MET A 89 24.32 9.56 -12.22
N GLU A 90 24.01 10.32 -11.16
CA GLU A 90 25.01 10.97 -10.32
C GLU A 90 25.95 9.93 -9.69
N SER A 91 25.40 8.82 -9.16
CA SER A 91 26.17 7.71 -8.63
C SER A 91 27.05 7.05 -9.71
N VAL A 92 26.51 6.83 -10.92
CA VAL A 92 27.23 6.22 -12.07
C VAL A 92 28.36 7.10 -12.56
N ILE A 93 28.16 8.42 -12.63
CA ILE A 93 29.15 9.38 -13.13
C ILE A 93 30.32 9.58 -12.14
N ASN A 94 30.03 9.51 -10.85
CA ASN A 94 31.00 9.82 -9.81
C ASN A 94 31.81 8.59 -9.32
N ASN A 95 31.31 7.37 -9.56
CA ASN A 95 31.94 6.17 -9.01
C ASN A 95 32.39 5.19 -10.11
N PRO A 96 33.66 4.77 -10.12
CA PRO A 96 34.21 3.87 -11.14
C PRO A 96 33.89 2.39 -10.87
N ASP A 97 33.99 1.60 -11.94
CA ASP A 97 33.95 0.14 -11.93
C ASP A 97 32.76 -0.48 -11.17
N GLY A 98 31.60 0.19 -11.25
CA GLY A 98 30.37 -0.24 -10.61
C GLY A 98 29.47 -1.12 -11.47
N HIS A 99 28.49 -1.70 -10.81
CA HIS A 99 27.38 -2.39 -11.47
C HIS A 99 26.06 -2.00 -10.81
N VAL A 100 25.19 -1.34 -11.55
CA VAL A 100 23.87 -0.89 -11.11
C VAL A 100 22.80 -1.70 -11.85
N VAL A 101 21.78 -2.17 -11.15
CA VAL A 101 20.62 -2.81 -11.76
C VAL A 101 19.34 -1.99 -11.49
N CYS A 102 18.61 -1.71 -12.56
CA CYS A 102 17.35 -0.98 -12.51
C CYS A 102 16.20 -1.93 -12.87
N PHE A 103 15.12 -1.90 -12.09
CA PHE A 103 13.95 -2.73 -12.30
C PHE A 103 12.73 -1.87 -12.62
N SER A 104 11.91 -2.33 -13.56
CA SER A 104 10.60 -1.76 -13.89
C SER A 104 9.55 -2.85 -14.08
N GLN A 105 8.30 -2.45 -14.19
CA GLN A 105 7.16 -3.37 -14.25
C GLN A 105 7.26 -4.38 -15.40
N ASN A 106 7.52 -3.89 -16.61
CA ASN A 106 7.62 -4.69 -17.83
C ASN A 106 8.57 -4.03 -18.85
N ALA A 107 8.81 -4.70 -19.98
CA ALA A 107 9.74 -4.22 -21.00
C ALA A 107 9.33 -2.86 -21.61
N ASP A 108 8.04 -2.63 -21.80
CA ASP A 108 7.54 -1.38 -22.39
C ASP A 108 7.75 -0.19 -21.44
N THR A 109 7.39 -0.34 -20.17
CA THR A 109 7.64 0.69 -19.13
C THR A 109 9.13 0.90 -18.90
N SER A 110 9.94 -0.17 -18.97
CA SER A 110 11.40 -0.04 -18.89
C SER A 110 11.92 0.89 -19.98
N VAL A 111 11.60 0.61 -21.24
CA VAL A 111 12.11 1.37 -22.39
C VAL A 111 11.57 2.79 -22.43
N LYS A 112 10.25 2.95 -22.30
CA LYS A 112 9.58 4.24 -22.53
C LYS A 112 9.63 5.20 -21.34
N VAL A 113 9.85 4.68 -20.12
CA VAL A 113 9.80 5.48 -18.89
C VAL A 113 11.17 5.48 -18.19
N GLN A 114 11.62 4.34 -17.66
CA GLN A 114 12.83 4.28 -16.83
C GLN A 114 14.10 4.55 -17.62
N GLN A 115 14.31 3.83 -18.74
CA GLN A 115 15.49 4.03 -19.60
C GLN A 115 15.46 5.41 -20.28
N ALA A 116 14.27 5.91 -20.65
CA ALA A 116 14.12 7.26 -21.20
C ALA A 116 14.55 8.33 -20.19
N ALA A 117 14.14 8.22 -18.93
CA ALA A 117 14.54 9.13 -17.88
C ALA A 117 16.07 9.11 -17.64
N VAL A 118 16.68 7.91 -17.63
CA VAL A 118 18.14 7.77 -17.53
C VAL A 118 18.84 8.40 -18.74
N TRP A 119 18.29 8.22 -19.96
CA TRP A 119 18.80 8.85 -21.15
C TRP A 119 18.71 10.37 -21.11
N GLU A 120 17.65 10.92 -20.58
CA GLU A 120 17.51 12.38 -20.39
C GLU A 120 18.58 12.95 -19.46
N MET A 121 18.90 12.23 -18.37
CA MET A 121 19.92 12.63 -17.41
C MET A 121 21.37 12.42 -17.90
N MET A 122 21.58 11.68 -18.97
CA MET A 122 22.94 11.44 -19.48
C MET A 122 23.53 12.72 -20.09
N PRO A 123 24.80 13.08 -19.79
CA PRO A 123 25.48 14.22 -20.41
C PRO A 123 25.53 14.09 -21.94
N LYS A 124 25.34 15.20 -22.64
CA LYS A 124 25.28 15.23 -24.13
C LYS A 124 26.53 14.67 -24.82
N GLU A 125 27.68 14.85 -24.22
CA GLU A 125 28.95 14.39 -24.77
C GLU A 125 28.99 12.87 -24.98
N PHE A 126 28.26 12.08 -24.16
CA PHE A 126 28.18 10.62 -24.27
C PHE A 126 27.02 10.14 -25.13
N LYS A 127 26.10 11.05 -25.54
CA LYS A 127 24.93 10.71 -26.35
C LYS A 127 25.24 10.62 -27.82
N LYS A 128 24.89 9.51 -28.48
CA LYS A 128 24.94 9.40 -29.92
C LYS A 128 23.69 8.74 -30.48
N LYS A 129 23.18 9.30 -31.60
CA LYS A 129 21.96 8.81 -32.26
C LYS A 129 22.23 7.73 -33.32
N THR A 130 23.47 7.43 -33.65
CA THR A 130 23.84 6.47 -34.69
C THR A 130 24.82 5.42 -34.13
N LYS A 131 24.89 4.25 -34.81
CA LYS A 131 25.62 3.02 -34.43
C LYS A 131 26.74 3.19 -33.40
N SER A 132 26.84 2.24 -32.49
CA SER A 132 27.79 2.25 -31.38
C SER A 132 29.22 2.52 -31.87
N ILE A 133 29.79 3.66 -31.45
CA ILE A 133 31.18 3.99 -31.55
C ILE A 133 31.72 3.92 -30.11
N GLU A 134 32.91 3.41 -29.94
CA GLU A 134 33.60 3.38 -28.65
C GLU A 134 33.56 4.76 -27.97
N GLY A 135 33.21 4.82 -26.70
CA GLY A 135 33.06 6.08 -25.95
C GLY A 135 31.67 6.75 -26.02
N TYR A 136 30.70 6.15 -26.71
CA TYR A 136 29.34 6.69 -26.80
C TYR A 136 28.27 5.68 -26.43
N ILE A 137 27.15 6.17 -25.87
CA ILE A 137 25.99 5.38 -25.49
C ILE A 137 24.88 5.65 -26.48
N ASN A 138 24.20 4.58 -26.93
CA ASN A 138 23.12 4.65 -27.89
C ASN A 138 21.79 4.23 -27.23
N TYR A 139 20.77 5.04 -27.44
CA TYR A 139 19.40 4.79 -27.00
C TYR A 139 18.42 5.10 -28.12
N SER A 140 17.37 4.30 -28.23
CA SER A 140 16.24 4.58 -29.12
C SER A 140 14.93 4.56 -28.36
N MET A 141 13.98 5.43 -28.71
CA MET A 141 12.64 5.47 -28.08
C MET A 141 11.85 4.17 -28.26
N GLN A 142 12.17 3.37 -29.31
CA GLN A 142 11.48 2.14 -29.63
C GLN A 142 12.05 0.93 -28.88
N ASN A 143 13.38 0.84 -28.75
CA ASN A 143 14.08 -0.35 -28.27
C ASN A 143 14.89 -0.13 -26.97
N GLY A 144 14.97 1.11 -26.47
CA GLY A 144 15.77 1.46 -25.32
C GLY A 144 17.29 1.41 -25.61
N PHE A 145 18.06 1.15 -24.57
CA PHE A 145 19.49 0.85 -24.67
C PHE A 145 19.71 -0.53 -25.29
N THR A 146 20.74 -0.67 -26.11
CA THR A 146 21.08 -1.94 -26.78
C THR A 146 21.33 -3.04 -25.75
N GLY A 147 20.58 -4.14 -25.83
CA GLY A 147 20.66 -5.24 -24.88
C GLY A 147 20.16 -4.88 -23.46
N SER A 148 19.33 -3.84 -23.34
CA SER A 148 18.82 -3.31 -22.07
C SER A 148 19.94 -3.00 -21.07
N SER A 149 21.07 -2.48 -21.56
CA SER A 149 22.21 -2.12 -20.71
C SER A 149 23.11 -1.08 -21.40
N PHE A 150 23.93 -0.41 -20.60
CA PHE A 150 25.05 0.38 -21.11
C PHE A 150 26.23 0.35 -20.13
N ILE A 151 27.42 0.72 -20.64
CA ILE A 151 28.62 0.97 -19.84
C ILE A 151 28.94 2.45 -19.98
N PHE A 152 29.00 3.16 -18.85
CA PHE A 152 29.34 4.58 -18.86
C PHE A 152 30.82 4.73 -19.18
N PRO A 153 31.21 5.54 -20.21
CA PRO A 153 32.56 5.52 -20.78
C PRO A 153 33.67 5.88 -19.79
N ASP A 154 33.48 6.94 -18.99
CA ASP A 154 34.51 7.47 -18.11
C ASP A 154 34.77 6.61 -16.88
N THR A 155 33.67 6.15 -16.25
CA THR A 155 33.76 5.36 -15.00
C THR A 155 33.74 3.86 -15.23
N ARG A 156 33.44 3.40 -16.44
CA ARG A 156 33.30 1.98 -16.81
C ARG A 156 32.19 1.27 -16.03
N THR A 157 31.34 2.04 -15.36
CA THR A 157 30.18 1.52 -14.61
C THR A 157 29.13 0.97 -15.55
N ARG A 158 28.72 -0.26 -15.28
CA ARG A 158 27.64 -0.94 -16.01
C ARG A 158 26.29 -0.65 -15.37
N VAL A 159 25.29 -0.37 -16.21
CA VAL A 159 23.90 -0.24 -15.81
C VAL A 159 23.06 -1.24 -16.60
N ASP A 160 22.38 -2.13 -15.91
CA ASP A 160 21.48 -3.13 -16.49
C ASP A 160 20.01 -2.77 -16.16
N PHE A 161 19.13 -2.97 -17.13
CA PHE A 161 17.69 -2.81 -16.96
C PHE A 161 17.01 -4.18 -17.01
N LYS A 162 16.25 -4.51 -15.97
CA LYS A 162 15.51 -5.75 -15.79
C LYS A 162 14.03 -5.43 -15.53
N THR A 163 13.20 -6.45 -15.58
CA THR A 163 11.78 -6.31 -15.24
C THR A 163 11.38 -7.27 -14.12
N TYR A 164 10.36 -6.90 -13.34
CA TYR A 164 9.81 -7.79 -12.33
C TYR A 164 9.32 -9.10 -12.94
N THR A 165 8.74 -9.07 -14.14
CA THR A 165 8.31 -10.26 -14.88
C THR A 165 9.49 -11.19 -15.20
N GLN A 166 10.66 -10.63 -15.58
CA GLN A 166 11.85 -11.45 -15.84
C GLN A 166 12.33 -12.16 -14.57
N PHE A 167 12.31 -11.47 -13.43
CA PHE A 167 12.67 -12.07 -12.14
C PHE A 167 11.66 -13.13 -11.70
N SER A 168 10.36 -12.86 -11.81
CA SER A 168 9.31 -13.83 -11.46
C SER A 168 9.38 -15.11 -12.30
N ASN A 169 9.75 -14.99 -13.59
CA ASN A 169 9.94 -16.14 -14.46
C ASN A 169 11.25 -16.91 -14.20
N ASN A 170 12.29 -16.24 -13.72
CA ASN A 170 13.58 -16.84 -13.42
C ASN A 170 14.25 -16.12 -12.23
N GLN A 171 14.02 -16.62 -11.03
CA GLN A 171 14.55 -16.03 -9.79
C GLN A 171 16.09 -16.08 -9.70
N THR A 172 16.74 -16.96 -10.49
CA THR A 172 18.19 -17.07 -10.51
C THR A 172 18.87 -16.03 -11.42
N ILE A 173 18.11 -15.16 -12.09
CA ILE A 173 18.65 -14.15 -13.03
C ILE A 173 19.66 -13.19 -12.40
N LEU A 174 19.67 -13.07 -11.08
CA LEU A 174 20.60 -12.25 -10.31
C LEU A 174 21.73 -13.04 -9.64
N GLU A 175 21.76 -14.36 -9.81
CA GLU A 175 22.81 -15.17 -9.21
C GLU A 175 24.20 -14.84 -9.80
N GLY A 176 25.20 -14.75 -8.94
CA GLY A 176 26.58 -14.44 -9.31
C GLY A 176 26.88 -12.96 -9.55
N PHE A 177 25.87 -12.08 -9.49
CA PHE A 177 26.09 -10.63 -9.58
C PHE A 177 26.29 -9.99 -8.21
N GLU A 178 27.11 -8.93 -8.20
CA GLU A 178 27.28 -8.01 -7.08
C GLU A 178 27.00 -6.61 -7.59
N PHE A 179 26.10 -5.88 -6.91
CA PHE A 179 25.69 -4.55 -7.34
C PHE A 179 26.29 -3.46 -6.45
N GLY A 180 26.52 -2.28 -7.05
CA GLY A 180 27.14 -1.13 -6.43
C GLY A 180 28.60 -0.95 -6.84
N PHE A 181 29.33 -0.14 -6.09
CA PHE A 181 30.71 0.26 -6.36
C PHE A 181 31.64 -0.30 -5.28
N ARG A 182 32.87 -0.62 -5.64
CA ARG A 182 33.86 -1.16 -4.68
C ARG A 182 34.42 -0.09 -3.74
N SER A 183 34.57 1.11 -4.25
CA SER A 183 35.02 2.29 -3.50
C SER A 183 34.01 3.40 -3.82
N GLY A 184 32.84 3.32 -3.20
CA GLY A 184 31.78 4.28 -3.49
C GLY A 184 31.71 5.38 -2.44
N ASP A 185 31.29 6.56 -2.89
CA ASP A 185 30.86 7.67 -2.05
C ASP A 185 29.61 7.31 -1.25
N GLU A 186 29.08 8.26 -0.47
CA GLU A 186 27.84 8.14 0.28
C GLU A 186 26.65 7.69 -0.60
N LEU A 187 26.64 8.02 -1.90
CA LEU A 187 25.65 7.61 -2.91
C LEU A 187 26.01 6.32 -3.65
N ASN A 188 26.53 5.30 -2.96
CA ASN A 188 26.82 3.99 -3.56
C ASN A 188 25.52 3.24 -3.89
N ILE A 189 24.83 3.58 -4.99
CA ILE A 189 23.57 2.97 -5.39
C ILE A 189 23.83 1.69 -6.20
N GLY A 190 23.36 0.55 -5.71
CA GLY A 190 23.44 -0.72 -6.43
C GLY A 190 22.16 -1.10 -7.17
N THR A 191 21.01 -0.63 -6.72
CA THR A 191 19.74 -0.91 -7.40
C THR A 191 18.73 0.22 -7.28
N TRP A 192 17.91 0.35 -8.35
CA TRP A 192 16.72 1.20 -8.39
C TRP A 192 15.50 0.41 -8.87
N LEU A 193 14.49 0.32 -8.02
CA LEU A 193 13.21 -0.30 -8.29
C LEU A 193 12.19 0.80 -8.60
N ASP A 194 11.67 0.86 -9.83
CA ASP A 194 10.69 1.86 -10.25
C ASP A 194 9.30 1.22 -10.38
N GLU A 195 8.28 1.89 -9.84
CA GLU A 195 6.91 1.40 -9.72
C GLU A 195 6.88 -0.03 -9.13
N TYR A 196 7.53 -0.17 -7.96
CA TYR A 196 7.66 -1.46 -7.28
C TYR A 196 6.30 -2.02 -6.85
N LEU A 197 6.06 -3.30 -7.12
CA LEU A 197 4.79 -3.97 -6.87
C LEU A 197 4.77 -4.86 -5.61
N GLY A 198 5.89 -4.93 -4.86
CA GLY A 198 5.98 -5.74 -3.65
C GLY A 198 6.32 -7.21 -3.92
N ASP A 199 7.54 -7.54 -4.32
CA ASP A 199 8.07 -8.92 -4.42
C ASP A 199 9.17 -9.12 -3.38
N ASP A 200 8.82 -9.73 -2.25
CA ASP A 200 9.76 -9.95 -1.14
C ASP A 200 10.94 -10.84 -1.54
N ALA A 201 10.75 -11.77 -2.45
CA ALA A 201 11.83 -12.63 -2.93
C ALA A 201 12.88 -11.80 -3.70
N LEU A 202 12.43 -10.83 -4.49
CA LEU A 202 13.33 -9.91 -5.19
C LEU A 202 14.09 -9.03 -4.21
N ILE A 203 13.39 -8.41 -3.25
CA ILE A 203 14.01 -7.55 -2.24
C ILE A 203 15.07 -8.30 -1.44
N ASN A 204 14.75 -9.49 -0.96
CA ASN A 204 15.68 -10.30 -0.19
C ASN A 204 16.89 -10.72 -1.04
N THR A 205 16.67 -11.11 -2.30
CA THR A 205 17.77 -11.42 -3.23
C THR A 205 18.67 -10.20 -3.44
N LEU A 206 18.08 -9.02 -3.67
CA LEU A 206 18.86 -7.78 -3.87
C LEU A 206 19.66 -7.40 -2.62
N ARG A 207 19.10 -7.50 -1.41
CA ARG A 207 19.83 -7.24 -0.16
C ARG A 207 21.12 -8.05 -0.06
N PHE A 208 21.07 -9.34 -0.40
CA PHE A 208 22.28 -10.18 -0.44
C PHE A 208 23.29 -9.71 -1.49
N ARG A 209 22.81 -9.28 -2.67
CA ARG A 209 23.70 -8.82 -3.77
C ARG A 209 24.28 -7.44 -3.54
N LEU A 210 23.64 -6.62 -2.70
CA LEU A 210 24.11 -5.29 -2.32
C LEU A 210 25.10 -5.33 -1.13
N ALA A 211 24.98 -6.34 -0.26
CA ALA A 211 25.76 -6.44 0.96
C ALA A 211 27.27 -6.51 0.73
N THR A 212 27.73 -7.21 -0.33
CA THR A 212 29.17 -7.36 -0.63
C THR A 212 29.87 -6.02 -0.88
N ARG A 213 29.15 -5.05 -1.48
CA ARG A 213 29.68 -3.72 -1.82
C ARG A 213 29.15 -2.61 -0.92
N ASN A 214 28.43 -2.97 0.13
CA ASN A 214 27.75 -2.03 1.02
C ASN A 214 26.96 -0.96 0.24
N SER A 215 26.24 -1.40 -0.78
CA SER A 215 25.54 -0.50 -1.69
C SER A 215 24.06 -0.34 -1.31
N LYS A 216 23.47 0.71 -1.81
CA LYS A 216 22.16 1.22 -1.41
C LYS A 216 21.06 0.75 -2.35
N MET A 217 19.84 0.63 -1.81
CA MET A 217 18.61 0.31 -2.54
C MET A 217 17.68 1.52 -2.58
N LEU A 218 17.31 1.95 -3.78
CA LEU A 218 16.30 2.98 -4.01
C LEU A 218 15.02 2.34 -4.54
N ILE A 219 13.91 2.50 -3.84
CA ILE A 219 12.61 1.94 -4.20
C ILE A 219 11.64 3.11 -4.39
N ALA A 220 11.00 3.22 -5.56
CA ALA A 220 10.12 4.34 -5.88
C ALA A 220 8.82 3.88 -6.52
N PHE A 221 7.68 4.32 -5.99
CA PHE A 221 6.36 4.08 -6.59
C PHE A 221 5.28 5.01 -6.03
N THR A 222 4.12 5.02 -6.69
CA THR A 222 2.89 5.62 -6.15
C THR A 222 2.12 4.53 -5.40
N PRO A 223 1.74 4.71 -4.12
CA PRO A 223 1.08 3.67 -3.32
C PRO A 223 -0.41 3.53 -3.65
N ILE A 224 -0.73 3.25 -4.93
CA ILE A 224 -2.11 3.15 -5.43
C ILE A 224 -2.85 1.99 -4.77
N ASN A 225 -2.13 0.90 -4.47
CA ASN A 225 -2.70 -0.28 -3.82
C ASN A 225 -2.86 -0.10 -2.29
N GLY A 226 -2.66 1.12 -1.79
CA GLY A 226 -2.87 1.44 -0.40
C GLY A 226 -1.72 1.04 0.53
N TYR A 227 -2.07 0.84 1.79
CA TYR A 227 -1.13 0.50 2.85
C TYR A 227 -0.82 -1.01 2.84
N THR A 228 -0.07 -1.44 1.84
CA THR A 228 0.35 -2.85 1.71
C THR A 228 1.30 -3.24 2.85
N PRO A 229 1.44 -4.51 3.20
CA PRO A 229 2.39 -4.96 4.20
C PRO A 229 3.84 -4.69 3.86
N PHE A 230 4.20 -4.66 2.58
CA PHE A 230 5.51 -4.16 2.19
C PHE A 230 5.71 -2.71 2.71
N ILE A 231 4.74 -1.82 2.47
CA ILE A 231 4.75 -0.45 3.00
C ILE A 231 4.72 -0.46 4.53
N ALA A 232 3.89 -1.32 5.13
CA ALA A 232 3.78 -1.44 6.58
C ALA A 232 5.10 -1.81 7.25
N GLU A 233 5.97 -2.59 6.61
CA GLU A 233 7.31 -2.90 7.13
C GLU A 233 8.19 -1.66 7.30
N TYR A 234 8.02 -0.66 6.44
CA TYR A 234 8.76 0.60 6.53
C TYR A 234 8.07 1.63 7.44
N LEU A 235 6.74 1.64 7.48
CA LEU A 235 5.98 2.69 8.16
C LEU A 235 5.55 2.33 9.58
N LYS A 236 5.44 1.04 9.93
CA LYS A 236 5.05 0.63 11.29
C LYS A 236 6.14 1.03 12.31
N GLY A 237 5.79 1.96 13.19
CA GLY A 237 6.73 2.51 14.17
C GLY A 237 7.74 3.50 13.57
N SER A 238 7.50 4.03 12.37
CA SER A 238 8.35 5.07 11.78
C SER A 238 8.21 6.41 12.51
N GLU A 239 9.31 7.15 12.53
CA GLU A 239 9.38 8.48 13.14
C GLU A 239 9.33 9.54 12.05
N THR A 240 8.43 10.51 12.19
CA THR A 240 8.35 11.63 11.24
C THR A 240 9.47 12.63 11.55
N LEU A 241 10.39 12.78 10.61
CA LEU A 241 11.53 13.70 10.72
C LEU A 241 11.18 15.09 10.18
N LYS A 242 10.38 15.16 9.11
CA LYS A 242 10.02 16.41 8.44
C LYS A 242 8.60 16.35 7.90
N THR A 243 7.87 17.45 8.08
CA THR A 243 6.53 17.66 7.50
C THR A 243 6.54 18.85 6.56
N ARG A 244 5.50 18.94 5.73
CA ARG A 244 5.22 20.07 4.86
C ARG A 244 3.70 20.25 4.74
N ARG A 245 3.25 21.50 4.66
CA ARG A 245 1.84 21.81 4.43
C ARG A 245 1.43 21.39 3.02
N ALA A 246 0.46 20.48 2.94
CA ALA A 246 -0.16 20.02 1.71
C ALA A 246 -1.19 21.07 1.24
N GLU A 247 -1.06 21.53 0.00
CA GLU A 247 -1.87 22.64 -0.51
C GLU A 247 -3.35 22.27 -0.63
N LEU A 248 -3.69 21.09 -1.21
CA LEU A 248 -5.07 20.66 -1.40
C LEU A 248 -5.80 20.34 -0.09
N LEU A 249 -5.09 19.84 0.91
CA LEU A 249 -5.68 19.40 2.19
C LEU A 249 -5.51 20.44 3.29
N ASN A 250 -4.73 21.49 3.05
CA ASN A 250 -4.46 22.58 3.99
C ASN A 250 -4.00 22.09 5.37
N ARG A 251 -3.26 20.97 5.43
CA ARG A 251 -2.69 20.40 6.66
C ARG A 251 -1.26 19.91 6.44
N GLU A 252 -0.54 19.68 7.55
CA GLU A 252 0.80 19.10 7.52
C GLU A 252 0.75 17.63 7.15
N LEU A 253 1.58 17.23 6.19
CA LEU A 253 1.81 15.84 5.83
C LEU A 253 3.31 15.51 5.92
N PRO A 254 3.67 14.24 6.16
CA PRO A 254 5.06 13.83 6.21
C PRO A 254 5.71 14.00 4.82
N VAL A 255 6.95 14.48 4.80
CA VAL A 255 7.82 14.49 3.62
C VAL A 255 9.06 13.64 3.82
N GLN A 256 9.40 13.34 5.09
CA GLN A 256 10.48 12.41 5.44
C GLN A 256 10.19 11.72 6.76
N GLN A 257 10.40 10.40 6.79
CA GLN A 257 10.31 9.56 7.99
C GLN A 257 11.53 8.64 8.08
N TYR A 258 11.84 8.21 9.30
CA TYR A 258 12.81 7.15 9.57
C TYR A 258 12.08 5.87 9.97
N SER A 259 12.47 4.75 9.38
CA SER A 259 11.96 3.42 9.70
C SER A 259 12.97 2.65 10.56
N PRO A 260 12.79 2.57 11.89
CA PRO A 260 13.73 1.86 12.76
C PRO A 260 13.75 0.35 12.49
N LYS A 261 12.62 -0.24 12.11
CA LYS A 261 12.52 -1.67 11.80
C LYS A 261 13.38 -2.09 10.61
N ARG A 262 13.46 -1.21 9.58
CA ARG A 262 14.20 -1.49 8.34
C ARG A 262 15.53 -0.75 8.25
N ASP A 263 15.83 0.13 9.19
CA ASP A 263 16.95 1.08 9.10
C ASP A 263 16.95 1.81 7.74
N ALA A 264 15.80 2.39 7.41
CA ALA A 264 15.54 2.95 6.10
C ALA A 264 14.99 4.37 6.20
N SER A 265 15.28 5.19 5.20
CA SER A 265 14.61 6.47 5.01
C SER A 265 13.34 6.28 4.17
N VAL A 266 12.24 6.90 4.59
CA VAL A 266 11.02 7.01 3.79
C VAL A 266 10.83 8.46 3.38
N VAL A 267 10.81 8.71 2.08
CA VAL A 267 10.67 10.05 1.51
C VAL A 267 9.36 10.14 0.72
N TYR A 268 8.58 11.18 0.99
CA TYR A 268 7.37 11.47 0.24
C TYR A 268 7.64 12.61 -0.74
N LEU A 269 7.30 12.37 -2.02
CA LEU A 269 7.36 13.38 -3.07
C LEU A 269 5.96 13.89 -3.36
N HIS A 270 5.68 15.09 -2.93
CA HIS A 270 4.41 15.76 -3.15
C HIS A 270 4.35 16.36 -4.56
N SER A 271 3.19 16.25 -5.24
CA SER A 271 3.03 16.79 -6.59
C SER A 271 3.11 18.31 -6.65
N ASP A 272 2.77 18.99 -5.55
CA ASP A 272 2.85 20.45 -5.40
C ASP A 272 4.29 20.97 -5.16
N GLU A 273 5.28 20.07 -4.96
CA GLU A 273 6.70 20.43 -4.92
C GLU A 273 7.34 20.47 -6.32
N ASN A 274 6.65 19.91 -7.34
CA ASN A 274 7.20 19.83 -8.70
C ASN A 274 6.58 20.89 -9.61
N PRO A 275 7.23 22.03 -9.86
CA PRO A 275 6.71 23.10 -10.70
C PRO A 275 6.52 22.67 -12.17
N PHE A 276 7.21 21.60 -12.61
CA PHE A 276 7.12 21.08 -13.97
C PHE A 276 6.06 19.97 -14.11
N GLY A 277 5.50 19.48 -13.01
CA GLY A 277 4.54 18.37 -12.97
C GLY A 277 3.13 18.73 -13.47
N GLY A 278 2.85 20.01 -13.68
CA GLY A 278 1.51 20.47 -14.05
C GLY A 278 0.52 20.34 -12.88
N TYR A 279 0.97 20.65 -11.68
CA TYR A 279 0.21 20.51 -10.44
C TYR A 279 -1.17 21.20 -10.48
N SER A 280 -1.29 22.39 -11.08
CA SER A 280 -2.56 23.12 -11.22
C SER A 280 -3.65 22.28 -11.91
N ARG A 281 -3.28 21.44 -12.90
CA ARG A 281 -4.21 20.52 -13.57
C ARG A 281 -4.57 19.37 -12.65
N ILE A 282 -3.58 18.76 -11.98
CA ILE A 282 -3.79 17.67 -11.01
C ILE A 282 -4.69 18.14 -9.87
N ALA A 283 -4.42 19.32 -9.32
CA ALA A 283 -5.20 19.92 -8.25
C ALA A 283 -6.67 20.14 -8.66
N LYS A 284 -6.89 20.56 -9.92
CA LYS A 284 -8.26 20.73 -10.46
C LYS A 284 -9.00 19.38 -10.54
N ASP A 285 -8.31 18.33 -11.01
CA ASP A 285 -8.91 17.01 -11.19
C ASP A 285 -9.16 16.28 -9.86
N LEU A 286 -8.38 16.61 -8.81
CA LEU A 286 -8.47 15.98 -7.49
C LEU A 286 -9.32 16.74 -6.47
N ARG A 287 -9.66 18.00 -6.72
CA ARG A 287 -10.32 18.90 -5.73
C ARG A 287 -11.61 18.32 -5.14
N ASP A 288 -12.37 17.61 -5.97
CA ASP A 288 -13.68 17.03 -5.60
C ASP A 288 -13.60 15.51 -5.37
N ARG A 289 -12.38 14.98 -5.22
CA ARG A 289 -12.17 13.56 -4.93
C ARG A 289 -12.09 13.30 -3.44
N PRO A 290 -12.35 12.06 -2.99
CA PRO A 290 -12.14 11.64 -1.61
C PRO A 290 -10.72 11.98 -1.13
N GLU A 291 -10.59 12.31 0.16
CA GLU A 291 -9.31 12.67 0.76
C GLU A 291 -8.24 11.59 0.58
N GLU A 292 -8.63 10.32 0.66
CA GLU A 292 -7.75 9.17 0.46
C GLU A 292 -7.15 9.16 -0.95
N GLU A 293 -7.94 9.49 -1.97
CA GLU A 293 -7.44 9.58 -3.34
C GLU A 293 -6.47 10.75 -3.50
N ILE A 294 -6.74 11.89 -2.86
CA ILE A 294 -5.85 13.05 -2.83
C ILE A 294 -4.52 12.69 -2.14
N LEU A 295 -4.57 12.03 -0.97
CA LEU A 295 -3.38 11.62 -0.23
C LEU A 295 -2.47 10.73 -1.07
N VAL A 296 -3.01 9.73 -1.74
CA VAL A 296 -2.23 8.82 -2.58
C VAL A 296 -1.74 9.50 -3.84
N ARG A 297 -2.65 10.14 -4.61
CA ARG A 297 -2.33 10.63 -5.96
C ARG A 297 -1.57 11.95 -5.99
N ALA A 298 -1.80 12.85 -5.01
CA ALA A 298 -1.07 14.11 -4.95
C ALA A 298 0.15 14.05 -4.04
N TYR A 299 0.08 13.29 -2.96
CA TYR A 299 1.08 13.37 -1.89
C TYR A 299 1.87 12.07 -1.67
N GLY A 300 1.48 10.97 -2.33
CA GLY A 300 2.15 9.67 -2.17
C GLY A 300 2.00 9.06 -0.78
N VAL A 301 1.07 9.57 0.03
CA VAL A 301 0.80 9.05 1.37
C VAL A 301 -0.08 7.82 1.24
N PRO A 302 0.40 6.63 1.63
CA PRO A 302 -0.38 5.41 1.54
C PRO A 302 -1.53 5.48 2.52
N VAL A 303 -2.70 5.27 1.98
CA VAL A 303 -3.93 5.07 2.72
C VAL A 303 -4.53 3.77 2.23
N LYS A 304 -5.72 3.44 2.63
CA LYS A 304 -6.51 2.37 2.08
C LYS A 304 -6.41 2.29 0.53
N SER A 305 -6.53 1.10 0.00
CA SER A 305 -6.57 0.90 -1.46
C SER A 305 -7.71 1.71 -2.09
N VAL A 306 -7.40 2.52 -3.10
CA VAL A 306 -8.38 3.31 -3.86
C VAL A 306 -9.37 2.40 -4.62
N THR A 307 -9.03 1.13 -4.76
CA THR A 307 -9.84 0.09 -5.41
C THR A 307 -10.55 -0.83 -4.41
N SER A 308 -10.49 -0.54 -3.10
CA SER A 308 -11.16 -1.34 -2.08
C SER A 308 -12.66 -1.41 -2.32
N LEU A 309 -13.25 -2.59 -2.08
CA LEU A 309 -14.71 -2.80 -2.16
C LEU A 309 -15.49 -2.01 -1.11
N LEU A 310 -14.82 -1.58 -0.03
CA LEU A 310 -15.41 -0.84 1.07
C LEU A 310 -14.80 0.57 1.12
N PRO A 311 -15.18 1.49 0.25
CA PRO A 311 -14.55 2.80 0.12
C PRO A 311 -14.59 3.65 1.39
N LEU A 312 -15.56 3.45 2.27
CA LEU A 312 -15.71 4.22 3.51
C LEU A 312 -15.16 3.52 4.77
N PHE A 313 -14.67 2.27 4.67
CA PHE A 313 -13.99 1.65 5.81
C PHE A 313 -12.73 2.44 6.18
N ASN A 314 -12.62 2.89 7.42
CA ASN A 314 -11.51 3.67 7.93
C ASN A 314 -11.08 3.17 9.30
N THR A 315 -9.80 2.81 9.46
CA THR A 315 -9.28 2.29 10.72
C THR A 315 -9.42 3.26 11.89
N GLU A 316 -9.36 4.57 11.64
CA GLU A 316 -9.56 5.58 12.69
C GLU A 316 -11.01 5.68 13.18
N VAL A 317 -11.97 5.25 12.36
CA VAL A 317 -13.41 5.29 12.67
C VAL A 317 -13.92 3.91 13.08
N ASN A 318 -13.59 2.87 12.28
CA ASN A 318 -14.18 1.54 12.42
C ASN A 318 -13.40 0.60 13.34
N VAL A 319 -12.10 0.88 13.63
CA VAL A 319 -11.30 0.03 14.50
C VAL A 319 -11.24 0.64 15.89
N LEU A 320 -11.75 -0.10 16.87
CA LEU A 320 -11.83 0.34 18.25
C LEU A 320 -10.96 -0.54 19.16
N GLY A 321 -10.42 0.06 20.18
CA GLY A 321 -9.79 -0.61 21.32
C GLY A 321 -10.52 -0.30 22.61
N GLU A 322 -9.91 -0.66 23.74
CA GLU A 322 -10.42 -0.37 25.08
C GLU A 322 -10.39 1.14 25.38
N GLU A 323 -9.37 1.83 24.87
CA GLU A 323 -9.22 3.28 25.01
C GLU A 323 -10.05 4.01 23.94
N PRO A 324 -10.66 5.14 24.29
CA PRO A 324 -11.39 5.94 23.33
C PRO A 324 -10.50 6.43 22.17
N ASN A 325 -11.00 6.30 20.94
CA ASN A 325 -10.36 6.89 19.78
C ASN A 325 -10.54 8.42 19.74
N LYS A 326 -10.05 9.08 18.68
CA LYS A 326 -10.16 10.54 18.52
C LYS A 326 -11.62 11.08 18.48
N TYR A 327 -12.59 10.21 18.26
CA TYR A 327 -14.02 10.54 18.26
C TYR A 327 -14.71 10.19 19.59
N GLY A 328 -13.95 9.78 20.59
CA GLY A 328 -14.47 9.41 21.91
C GLY A 328 -15.15 8.04 21.96
N MET A 329 -14.96 7.19 20.93
CA MET A 329 -15.53 5.85 20.85
C MET A 329 -14.53 4.81 21.33
N SER A 330 -14.97 3.85 22.14
CA SER A 330 -14.21 2.67 22.55
C SER A 330 -15.01 1.40 22.26
N PHE A 331 -14.33 0.27 22.18
CA PHE A 331 -14.99 -1.01 21.99
C PHE A 331 -15.81 -1.35 23.25
N PRO A 332 -17.11 -1.69 23.11
CA PRO A 332 -17.95 -1.96 24.26
C PRO A 332 -17.63 -3.33 24.90
N ASP A 333 -17.99 -3.49 26.16
CA ASP A 333 -18.05 -4.81 26.79
C ASP A 333 -19.27 -5.59 26.25
N ILE A 334 -18.99 -6.58 25.39
CA ILE A 334 -20.01 -7.38 24.70
C ILE A 334 -20.47 -8.59 25.52
N SER A 335 -19.97 -8.80 26.73
CA SER A 335 -20.37 -9.91 27.60
C SER A 335 -21.78 -9.76 28.19
N ASP A 336 -22.32 -8.53 28.19
CA ASP A 336 -23.67 -8.23 28.68
C ASP A 336 -24.76 -8.66 27.70
N ARG A 337 -25.34 -9.84 27.94
CA ARG A 337 -26.42 -10.42 27.12
C ARG A 337 -27.71 -9.60 27.07
N SER A 338 -27.91 -8.72 28.03
CA SER A 338 -29.07 -7.84 28.01
C SER A 338 -28.96 -6.73 26.96
N ARG A 339 -27.75 -6.45 26.53
CA ARG A 339 -27.41 -5.40 25.57
C ARG A 339 -27.02 -5.92 24.22
N PHE A 340 -26.45 -7.14 24.16
CA PHE A 340 -25.86 -7.70 22.96
C PHE A 340 -26.35 -9.10 22.65
N THR A 341 -26.55 -9.39 21.38
CA THR A 341 -26.73 -10.74 20.84
C THR A 341 -25.42 -11.16 20.16
N SER A 342 -24.85 -12.31 20.57
CA SER A 342 -23.54 -12.73 20.07
C SER A 342 -23.68 -13.81 18.99
N TYR A 343 -22.88 -13.67 17.94
CA TYR A 343 -22.82 -14.54 16.78
C TYR A 343 -21.41 -15.09 16.58
N GLN A 344 -21.33 -16.34 16.11
CA GLN A 344 -20.10 -16.91 15.56
C GLN A 344 -20.29 -17.18 14.07
N VAL A 345 -19.29 -16.87 13.27
CA VAL A 345 -19.29 -17.18 11.84
C VAL A 345 -18.07 -18.03 11.53
N VAL A 346 -18.23 -19.11 10.75
CA VAL A 346 -17.15 -20.04 10.40
C VAL A 346 -17.15 -20.31 8.90
N ASP A 347 -15.98 -20.20 8.28
CA ASP A 347 -15.72 -20.68 6.93
C ASP A 347 -14.76 -21.88 6.98
N PRO A 348 -15.25 -23.11 6.74
CA PRO A 348 -14.44 -24.32 6.76
C PRO A 348 -13.54 -24.40 5.51
N ALA A 349 -12.33 -24.85 5.69
CA ALA A 349 -11.39 -25.11 4.60
C ALA A 349 -10.78 -26.51 4.67
N GLY A 350 -10.71 -27.22 3.53
CA GLY A 350 -10.16 -28.58 3.49
C GLY A 350 -8.64 -28.62 3.65
N ALA A 351 -7.93 -27.70 3.00
CA ALA A 351 -6.47 -27.68 2.93
C ALA A 351 -5.80 -26.68 3.90
N ARG A 352 -6.57 -25.80 4.51
CA ARG A 352 -6.11 -24.73 5.42
C ARG A 352 -6.78 -24.88 6.78
N ASN A 353 -6.41 -24.03 7.75
CA ASN A 353 -7.23 -23.85 8.94
C ASN A 353 -8.61 -23.31 8.55
N PHE A 354 -9.63 -23.58 9.34
CA PHE A 354 -10.89 -22.86 9.23
C PHE A 354 -10.65 -21.39 9.56
N THR A 355 -11.51 -20.51 9.12
CA THR A 355 -11.55 -19.12 9.61
C THR A 355 -12.84 -18.92 10.41
N ALA A 356 -12.76 -18.10 11.46
CA ALA A 356 -13.91 -17.79 12.28
C ALA A 356 -13.88 -16.33 12.78
N LEU A 357 -15.07 -15.78 13.03
CA LEU A 357 -15.27 -14.47 13.67
C LEU A 357 -16.33 -14.59 14.79
N TRP A 358 -16.14 -13.82 15.85
CA TRP A 358 -17.14 -13.60 16.89
C TRP A 358 -17.58 -12.15 16.87
N ALA A 359 -18.86 -11.94 16.71
CA ALA A 359 -19.48 -10.63 16.62
C ALA A 359 -20.64 -10.50 17.63
N ALA A 360 -20.92 -9.30 18.06
CA ALA A 360 -22.06 -8.97 18.88
C ALA A 360 -22.86 -7.83 18.25
N VAL A 361 -24.17 -7.88 18.37
CA VAL A 361 -25.08 -6.86 17.85
C VAL A 361 -25.86 -6.24 19.00
N ASP A 362 -25.86 -4.92 19.11
CA ASP A 362 -26.59 -4.20 20.13
C ASP A 362 -28.09 -3.97 19.74
N ARG A 363 -28.85 -3.32 20.63
CA ARG A 363 -30.26 -3.03 20.42
C ARG A 363 -30.56 -2.10 19.26
N ASP A 364 -29.61 -1.23 18.94
CA ASP A 364 -29.71 -0.27 17.83
C ASP A 364 -29.22 -0.86 16.50
N GLY A 365 -28.76 -2.13 16.51
CA GLY A 365 -28.28 -2.85 15.32
C GLY A 365 -26.81 -2.59 14.99
N TYR A 366 -26.03 -1.94 15.87
CA TYR A 366 -24.59 -1.79 15.66
C TYR A 366 -23.87 -3.13 15.88
N VAL A 367 -22.99 -3.46 14.96
CA VAL A 367 -22.22 -4.71 14.92
C VAL A 367 -20.82 -4.47 15.46
N TYR A 368 -20.39 -5.30 16.39
CA TYR A 368 -19.08 -5.24 17.04
C TYR A 368 -18.36 -6.57 16.85
N ILE A 369 -17.34 -6.63 15.99
CA ILE A 369 -16.55 -7.83 15.75
C ILE A 369 -15.42 -7.86 16.78
N ARG A 370 -15.47 -8.84 17.69
CA ARG A 370 -14.59 -8.88 18.88
C ARG A 370 -13.33 -9.72 18.65
N ARG A 371 -13.44 -10.85 17.97
CA ARG A 371 -12.34 -11.81 17.85
C ARG A 371 -12.34 -12.43 16.46
N GLU A 372 -11.15 -12.69 15.95
CA GLU A 372 -10.90 -13.50 14.76
C GLU A 372 -10.14 -14.76 15.11
N TRP A 373 -10.24 -15.77 14.28
CA TRP A 373 -9.38 -16.94 14.34
C TRP A 373 -9.09 -17.46 12.93
N PRO A 374 -7.82 -17.84 12.59
CA PRO A 374 -6.62 -17.65 13.41
C PRO A 374 -6.29 -16.15 13.59
N ASP A 375 -5.95 -15.76 14.82
CA ASP A 375 -5.55 -14.39 15.09
C ASP A 375 -4.13 -14.12 14.59
N ARG A 376 -3.92 -12.86 14.16
CA ARG A 376 -2.66 -12.44 13.55
C ARG A 376 -1.47 -12.48 14.51
N ASP A 377 -1.67 -12.15 15.77
CA ASP A 377 -0.59 -12.02 16.75
C ASP A 377 -0.01 -13.39 17.11
N THR A 378 -0.85 -14.41 17.20
CA THR A 378 -0.44 -15.80 17.55
C THR A 378 0.02 -16.60 16.33
N TYR A 379 -0.71 -16.52 15.21
CA TYR A 379 -0.52 -17.39 14.05
C TYR A 379 0.11 -16.69 12.84
N GLY A 380 0.24 -15.35 12.89
CA GLY A 380 0.75 -14.55 11.80
C GLY A 380 -0.32 -14.12 10.79
N GLU A 381 0.12 -13.66 9.65
CA GLU A 381 -0.75 -13.17 8.59
C GLU A 381 -1.51 -14.31 7.91
N TRP A 382 -2.79 -14.09 7.58
CA TRP A 382 -3.59 -15.02 6.77
C TRP A 382 -3.22 -14.90 5.29
N ALA A 383 -3.14 -13.70 4.78
CA ALA A 383 -2.67 -13.39 3.44
C ALA A 383 -1.30 -12.70 3.50
N MET A 384 -0.32 -13.25 2.80
CA MET A 384 0.99 -12.60 2.67
C MET A 384 0.89 -11.50 1.63
N PHE A 385 1.13 -10.34 2.10
CA PHE A 385 1.17 -9.14 1.33
C PHE A 385 2.55 -9.02 0.65
N GLY A 386 2.60 -8.66 -0.62
CA GLY A 386 3.86 -8.47 -1.34
C GLY A 386 4.02 -9.33 -2.58
N ASP A 387 3.15 -10.33 -2.76
CA ASP A 387 3.02 -11.03 -4.03
C ASP A 387 1.80 -10.49 -4.78
N PRO A 388 1.88 -10.19 -6.08
CA PRO A 388 0.71 -9.84 -6.90
C PRO A 388 -0.37 -10.93 -6.94
N LYS A 389 -0.11 -12.08 -6.33
CA LYS A 389 -1.03 -13.21 -6.17
C LYS A 389 -1.38 -13.48 -4.72
N TRP A 390 -1.35 -12.53 -3.81
CA TRP A 390 -1.76 -12.71 -2.43
C TRP A 390 -1.52 -14.14 -1.91
N LYS A 391 -0.25 -14.52 -1.72
CA LYS A 391 0.06 -15.85 -1.20
C LYS A 391 -0.57 -16.05 0.17
N VAL A 392 -0.98 -17.28 0.42
CA VAL A 392 -1.44 -17.68 1.76
C VAL A 392 -0.34 -17.47 2.79
N GLY A 393 -0.69 -16.83 3.89
CA GLY A 393 0.22 -16.54 4.98
C GLY A 393 0.44 -17.72 5.95
N PRO A 394 1.31 -17.54 6.96
CA PRO A 394 1.61 -18.58 7.94
C PRO A 394 0.39 -19.03 8.74
N ALA A 395 -0.58 -18.16 9.00
CA ALA A 395 -1.82 -18.51 9.72
C ALA A 395 -2.70 -19.54 9.00
N THR A 396 -2.53 -19.70 7.68
CA THR A 396 -3.27 -20.72 6.92
C THR A 396 -2.77 -22.14 7.16
N LYS A 397 -1.57 -22.29 7.74
CA LYS A 397 -0.94 -23.60 7.96
C LYS A 397 -1.83 -24.46 8.87
N LYS A 398 -2.29 -25.60 8.32
CA LYS A 398 -3.20 -26.50 9.03
C LYS A 398 -2.58 -27.02 10.33
N LEU A 399 -3.26 -26.76 11.45
CA LEU A 399 -2.86 -27.19 12.79
C LEU A 399 -3.18 -28.68 13.06
N GLY A 400 -3.85 -29.35 12.12
CA GLY A 400 -4.23 -30.74 12.27
C GLY A 400 -5.41 -30.99 13.22
N LEU A 401 -6.18 -29.94 13.52
CA LEU A 401 -7.38 -30.04 14.33
C LEU A 401 -8.45 -30.86 13.58
N ASN A 402 -9.06 -31.81 14.27
CA ASN A 402 -10.31 -32.42 13.86
C ASN A 402 -11.50 -31.59 14.35
N VAL A 403 -12.73 -31.99 14.05
CA VAL A 403 -13.93 -31.25 14.43
C VAL A 403 -14.00 -31.04 15.95
N LYS A 404 -13.70 -32.07 16.75
CA LYS A 404 -13.66 -31.89 18.21
C LYS A 404 -12.61 -30.86 18.65
N GLY A 405 -11.43 -30.85 18.03
CA GLY A 405 -10.40 -29.86 18.32
C GLY A 405 -10.84 -28.43 18.00
N TYR A 406 -11.64 -28.24 16.94
CA TYR A 406 -12.24 -26.94 16.65
C TYR A 406 -13.33 -26.57 17.66
N VAL A 407 -14.15 -27.53 18.10
CA VAL A 407 -15.16 -27.29 19.15
C VAL A 407 -14.47 -26.84 20.43
N ASP A 408 -13.48 -27.58 20.91
CA ASP A 408 -12.75 -27.27 22.15
C ASP A 408 -12.10 -25.85 22.05
N LEU A 409 -11.51 -25.54 20.90
CA LEU A 409 -10.88 -24.23 20.62
C LEU A 409 -11.93 -23.09 20.62
N PHE A 410 -13.07 -23.29 19.96
CA PHE A 410 -14.10 -22.27 19.89
C PHE A 410 -14.71 -21.99 21.26
N GLU A 411 -14.95 -23.03 22.06
CA GLU A 411 -15.41 -22.88 23.46
C GLU A 411 -14.37 -22.14 24.32
N GLU A 412 -13.07 -22.40 24.14
CA GLU A 412 -12.00 -21.69 24.84
C GLU A 412 -12.01 -20.20 24.49
N ILE A 413 -12.13 -19.85 23.20
CA ILE A 413 -12.20 -18.46 22.75
C ILE A 413 -13.45 -17.77 23.32
N GLU A 414 -14.61 -18.42 23.31
CA GLU A 414 -15.86 -17.88 23.84
C GLU A 414 -15.78 -17.61 25.34
N GLN A 415 -15.13 -18.50 26.09
CA GLN A 415 -14.84 -18.30 27.51
C GLN A 415 -13.89 -17.13 27.74
N ASP A 416 -12.83 -16.98 26.92
CA ASP A 416 -11.84 -15.90 27.00
C ASP A 416 -12.50 -14.54 26.79
N ILE A 417 -13.36 -14.40 25.77
CA ILE A 417 -14.06 -13.14 25.47
C ILE A 417 -15.38 -12.95 26.25
N GLY A 418 -15.76 -13.94 27.08
CA GLY A 418 -16.90 -13.87 27.98
C GLY A 418 -18.27 -13.86 27.28
N VAL A 419 -18.41 -14.44 26.08
CA VAL A 419 -19.67 -14.44 25.32
C VAL A 419 -20.33 -15.80 25.33
N GLU A 420 -21.67 -15.82 25.28
CA GLU A 420 -22.46 -16.98 24.91
C GLU A 420 -23.05 -16.76 23.53
N VAL A 421 -22.64 -17.60 22.59
CA VAL A 421 -23.06 -17.50 21.20
C VAL A 421 -24.53 -17.89 21.07
N PHE A 422 -25.35 -16.98 20.58
CA PHE A 422 -26.75 -17.19 20.30
C PHE A 422 -26.97 -18.02 19.04
N GLU A 423 -26.26 -17.66 17.95
CA GLU A 423 -26.37 -18.34 16.67
C GLU A 423 -24.99 -18.50 16.04
N ARG A 424 -24.74 -19.69 15.48
CA ARG A 424 -23.51 -20.01 14.73
C ARG A 424 -23.85 -20.12 13.26
N ILE A 425 -23.14 -19.37 12.44
CA ILE A 425 -23.36 -19.23 11.01
C ILE A 425 -22.21 -19.88 10.26
N GLY A 426 -22.49 -20.65 9.23
CA GLY A 426 -21.47 -21.28 8.39
C GLY A 426 -21.79 -21.21 6.91
N ASP A 427 -20.75 -21.44 6.07
CA ASP A 427 -20.93 -21.50 4.62
C ASP A 427 -21.94 -22.62 4.26
N SER A 428 -22.99 -22.27 3.51
CA SER A 428 -24.02 -23.20 3.07
C SER A 428 -23.51 -24.42 2.30
N ARG A 429 -22.35 -24.32 1.67
CA ARG A 429 -21.70 -25.45 0.97
C ARG A 429 -21.32 -26.61 1.91
N TYR A 430 -21.06 -26.30 3.18
CA TYR A 430 -20.62 -27.25 4.20
C TYR A 430 -21.67 -27.53 5.28
N PHE A 431 -22.60 -26.61 5.49
CA PHE A 431 -23.58 -26.65 6.58
C PHE A 431 -25.04 -26.78 6.12
N ALA A 432 -25.31 -26.94 4.80
CA ALA A 432 -26.64 -27.22 4.29
C ALA A 432 -26.90 -28.74 4.24
N THR A 433 -28.05 -29.18 4.73
CA THR A 433 -28.46 -30.59 4.86
C THR A 433 -28.76 -31.32 3.53
N GLU A 434 -28.68 -30.65 2.37
CA GLU A 434 -29.11 -31.19 1.07
C GLU A 434 -28.00 -31.75 0.19
N ASN A 435 -26.74 -31.81 0.64
CA ASN A 435 -25.64 -32.31 -0.17
C ASN A 435 -25.34 -33.79 0.09
N GLU A 436 -25.78 -34.67 -0.80
CA GLU A 436 -25.62 -36.14 -0.74
C GLU A 436 -24.15 -36.63 -0.69
N ASN A 437 -23.14 -35.78 -0.78
CA ASN A 437 -21.73 -36.15 -0.85
C ASN A 437 -20.83 -35.63 0.29
N ASN A 438 -21.32 -34.81 1.19
CA ASN A 438 -20.60 -34.42 2.39
C ASN A 438 -21.26 -35.14 3.57
N GLU A 439 -20.67 -36.19 4.08
CA GLU A 439 -20.92 -36.65 5.45
C GLU A 439 -20.49 -35.54 6.39
N ASP A 440 -21.17 -34.67 6.37
CA ASP A 440 -21.78 -33.53 6.95
C ASP A 440 -20.94 -33.02 8.09
N LEU A 441 -20.08 -32.06 7.73
CA LEU A 441 -19.40 -31.21 8.71
C LEU A 441 -20.42 -30.68 9.74
N PHE A 442 -21.64 -30.35 9.28
CA PHE A 442 -22.79 -30.02 10.13
C PHE A 442 -23.09 -31.12 11.17
N MET A 443 -23.26 -32.39 10.74
CA MET A 443 -23.55 -33.50 11.67
C MET A 443 -22.41 -33.75 12.64
N LEU A 444 -21.16 -33.58 12.20
CA LEU A 444 -19.99 -33.76 13.06
C LEU A 444 -19.92 -32.68 14.16
N PHE A 445 -20.25 -31.43 13.86
CA PHE A 445 -20.33 -30.35 14.85
C PHE A 445 -21.53 -30.57 15.79
N ASP A 446 -22.70 -30.95 15.24
CA ASP A 446 -23.92 -31.22 16.02
C ASP A 446 -23.70 -32.40 17.03
N GLN A 447 -22.96 -33.43 16.66
CA GLN A 447 -22.55 -34.51 17.57
C GLN A 447 -21.77 -34.03 18.80
N HIS A 448 -21.13 -32.87 18.68
CA HIS A 448 -20.41 -32.22 19.76
C HIS A 448 -21.18 -31.05 20.39
N GLY A 449 -22.46 -30.90 20.05
CA GLY A 449 -23.33 -29.89 20.64
C GLY A 449 -23.23 -28.49 20.01
N MET A 450 -22.46 -28.32 18.89
CA MET A 450 -22.39 -27.07 18.13
C MET A 450 -23.27 -27.14 16.89
N ILE A 451 -24.35 -26.36 16.88
CA ILE A 451 -25.30 -26.30 15.77
C ILE A 451 -25.00 -25.07 14.93
N PHE A 452 -24.77 -25.27 13.63
CA PHE A 452 -24.55 -24.21 12.67
C PHE A 452 -25.75 -24.02 11.74
N TYR A 453 -26.03 -22.77 11.39
CA TYR A 453 -27.04 -22.40 10.41
C TYR A 453 -26.36 -21.96 9.12
N PRO A 454 -26.87 -22.40 7.94
CA PRO A 454 -26.25 -22.06 6.68
C PRO A 454 -26.52 -20.60 6.31
N SER A 455 -25.48 -19.88 5.91
CA SER A 455 -25.60 -18.57 5.26
C SER A 455 -25.80 -18.74 3.75
N ASP A 456 -26.60 -17.86 3.12
CA ASP A 456 -26.70 -17.84 1.65
C ASP A 456 -25.49 -17.14 1.03
N GLY A 457 -24.45 -17.93 0.71
CA GLY A 457 -23.22 -17.46 0.06
C GLY A 457 -23.32 -17.24 -1.44
N ARG A 458 -24.47 -17.54 -2.08
CA ARG A 458 -24.61 -17.57 -3.55
C ARG A 458 -24.73 -16.20 -4.22
N MET A 459 -25.10 -15.16 -3.47
CA MET A 459 -25.28 -13.80 -3.99
C MET A 459 -24.09 -12.90 -3.62
N GLU A 460 -22.94 -13.14 -4.25
CA GLU A 460 -21.70 -12.44 -3.90
C GLU A 460 -21.81 -10.91 -4.05
N GLU A 461 -22.32 -10.41 -5.17
CA GLU A 461 -22.46 -8.96 -5.42
C GLU A 461 -23.42 -8.27 -4.44
N LEU A 462 -24.56 -8.89 -4.14
CA LEU A 462 -25.52 -8.35 -3.15
C LEU A 462 -24.91 -8.37 -1.75
N GLY A 463 -24.16 -9.43 -1.41
CA GLY A 463 -23.48 -9.54 -0.14
C GLY A 463 -22.40 -8.47 0.05
N ILE A 464 -21.63 -8.16 -1.00
CA ILE A 464 -20.64 -7.08 -0.97
C ILE A 464 -21.33 -5.74 -0.72
N SER A 465 -22.39 -5.43 -1.47
CA SER A 465 -23.14 -4.18 -1.30
C SER A 465 -23.74 -4.07 0.10
N ALA A 466 -24.28 -5.16 0.64
CA ALA A 466 -24.85 -5.18 1.99
C ALA A 466 -23.79 -4.98 3.08
N VAL A 467 -22.56 -5.50 2.88
CA VAL A 467 -21.43 -5.25 3.80
C VAL A 467 -20.97 -3.80 3.70
N ASP A 468 -20.92 -3.21 2.50
CA ASP A 468 -20.53 -1.81 2.31
C ASP A 468 -21.48 -0.84 3.05
N GLU A 469 -22.79 -1.14 3.09
CA GLU A 469 -23.76 -0.37 3.88
C GLU A 469 -23.38 -0.28 5.37
N TRP A 470 -22.78 -1.32 5.96
CA TRP A 470 -22.36 -1.32 7.37
C TRP A 470 -21.22 -0.34 7.66
N PHE A 471 -20.43 0.01 6.64
CA PHE A 471 -19.31 0.95 6.76
C PHE A 471 -19.64 2.34 6.22
N THR A 472 -20.88 2.56 5.76
CA THR A 472 -21.30 3.83 5.15
C THR A 472 -21.55 4.90 6.21
N TYR A 473 -20.95 6.06 6.02
CA TYR A 473 -21.18 7.31 6.76
C TYR A 473 -20.77 8.49 5.87
N ASN A 474 -21.13 9.73 6.23
CA ASN A 474 -20.70 10.92 5.50
C ASN A 474 -19.33 11.42 6.02
N PRO A 475 -18.23 11.24 5.28
CA PRO A 475 -16.90 11.65 5.73
C PRO A 475 -16.71 13.17 5.82
N ASN A 476 -17.63 13.97 5.22
CA ASN A 476 -17.58 15.42 5.24
C ASN A 476 -18.30 16.03 6.45
N GLU A 477 -18.94 15.21 7.28
CA GLU A 477 -19.62 15.62 8.50
C GLU A 477 -18.93 15.04 9.74
N PRO A 478 -19.04 15.67 10.89
CA PRO A 478 -18.51 15.12 12.14
C PRO A 478 -19.07 13.73 12.44
N ILE A 479 -18.23 12.83 12.94
CA ILE A 479 -18.66 11.53 13.45
C ILE A 479 -19.36 11.75 14.79
N ASP A 480 -20.63 11.39 14.87
CA ASP A 480 -21.47 11.52 16.04
C ASP A 480 -22.50 10.37 16.13
N SER A 481 -23.54 10.51 16.94
CA SER A 481 -24.58 9.47 17.11
C SER A 481 -25.45 9.24 15.88
N VAL A 482 -25.48 10.18 14.92
CA VAL A 482 -26.29 10.11 13.70
C VAL A 482 -25.42 9.74 12.49
N ASN A 483 -24.26 10.36 12.38
CA ASN A 483 -23.32 10.13 11.29
C ASN A 483 -22.17 9.22 11.73
N ARG A 484 -22.41 7.91 11.77
CA ARG A 484 -21.41 6.89 12.11
C ARG A 484 -21.71 5.57 11.42
N PRO A 485 -20.69 4.75 11.12
CA PRO A 485 -20.90 3.42 10.55
C PRO A 485 -21.61 2.48 11.52
N MET A 486 -22.21 1.43 10.97
CA MET A 486 -22.91 0.40 11.74
C MET A 486 -22.00 -0.73 12.22
N CYS A 487 -20.78 -0.87 11.67
CA CYS A 487 -19.86 -1.97 12.01
C CYS A 487 -18.53 -1.46 12.57
N TYR A 488 -18.14 -2.03 13.71
CA TYR A 488 -16.90 -1.76 14.40
C TYR A 488 -16.12 -3.05 14.62
N ILE A 489 -14.78 -2.95 14.57
CA ILE A 489 -13.89 -4.09 14.66
C ILE A 489 -12.91 -3.85 15.80
N HIS A 490 -12.71 -4.86 16.62
CA HIS A 490 -11.69 -4.77 17.67
C HIS A 490 -10.29 -4.77 17.06
N LYS A 491 -9.40 -3.95 17.61
CA LYS A 491 -8.02 -3.77 17.11
C LYS A 491 -7.20 -5.07 17.02
N GLU A 492 -7.57 -6.12 17.78
CA GLU A 492 -6.91 -7.44 17.75
C GLU A 492 -7.28 -8.27 16.52
N CYS A 493 -8.31 -7.90 15.76
CA CYS A 493 -8.72 -8.59 14.54
C CYS A 493 -7.85 -8.16 13.33
N GLY A 494 -6.55 -8.41 13.40
CA GLY A 494 -5.56 -7.89 12.46
C GLY A 494 -5.70 -8.43 11.04
N ASN A 495 -5.99 -9.73 10.87
CA ASN A 495 -6.19 -10.36 9.55
C ASN A 495 -7.45 -9.85 8.87
N LEU A 496 -8.52 -9.66 9.63
CA LEU A 496 -9.75 -9.06 9.14
C LEU A 496 -9.56 -7.61 8.72
N ILE A 497 -8.91 -6.79 9.56
CA ILE A 497 -8.61 -5.39 9.25
C ILE A 497 -7.80 -5.28 7.97
N ASP A 498 -6.75 -6.11 7.81
CA ASP A 498 -5.95 -6.14 6.60
C ASP A 498 -6.78 -6.54 5.38
N THR A 499 -7.70 -7.49 5.53
CA THR A 499 -8.63 -7.89 4.48
C THR A 499 -9.51 -6.71 4.03
N LEU A 500 -10.16 -6.02 4.97
CA LEU A 500 -11.07 -4.92 4.64
C LEU A 500 -10.35 -3.72 4.02
N LEU A 501 -9.08 -3.52 4.34
CA LEU A 501 -8.26 -2.49 3.73
C LEU A 501 -7.89 -2.80 2.28
N ASN A 502 -7.70 -4.08 1.93
CA ASN A 502 -6.98 -4.46 0.71
C ASN A 502 -7.80 -5.30 -0.28
N TYR A 503 -8.89 -5.94 0.15
CA TYR A 503 -9.71 -6.76 -0.73
C TYR A 503 -10.42 -5.91 -1.79
N ASN A 504 -10.25 -6.26 -3.08
CA ASN A 504 -10.78 -5.48 -4.21
C ASN A 504 -11.56 -6.29 -5.25
N SER A 505 -11.70 -7.60 -5.09
CA SER A 505 -12.38 -8.55 -6.00
C SER A 505 -11.92 -8.53 -7.48
N GLN A 506 -10.90 -7.79 -7.83
CA GLN A 506 -10.43 -7.65 -9.21
C GLN A 506 -9.40 -8.73 -9.58
N GLY A 507 -9.81 -9.99 -9.60
CA GLY A 507 -9.02 -11.06 -10.17
C GLY A 507 -8.74 -12.22 -9.21
N LYS A 508 -8.18 -13.31 -9.76
CA LYS A 508 -7.78 -14.54 -9.03
C LYS A 508 -6.70 -14.33 -7.95
N ALA A 509 -6.20 -13.10 -7.82
CA ALA A 509 -5.15 -12.76 -6.89
C ALA A 509 -5.65 -12.67 -5.43
N ASP A 510 -6.93 -12.44 -5.23
CA ASP A 510 -7.51 -12.09 -3.92
C ASP A 510 -8.12 -13.28 -3.15
N GLU A 511 -7.93 -14.53 -3.61
CA GLU A 511 -8.51 -15.71 -2.95
C GLU A 511 -8.11 -15.83 -1.46
N ALA A 512 -6.89 -15.41 -1.10
CA ALA A 512 -6.46 -15.47 0.29
C ALA A 512 -7.15 -14.42 1.19
N LEU A 513 -7.47 -13.24 0.64
CA LEU A 513 -8.19 -12.19 1.37
C LEU A 513 -9.69 -12.50 1.46
N LYS A 514 -10.22 -13.25 0.50
CA LYS A 514 -11.65 -13.57 0.42
C LYS A 514 -12.16 -14.30 1.66
N ASP A 515 -11.39 -15.20 2.24
CA ASP A 515 -11.81 -16.04 3.35
C ASP A 515 -12.33 -15.21 4.54
N PHE A 516 -11.58 -14.17 4.96
CA PHE A 516 -12.05 -13.29 6.05
C PHE A 516 -13.15 -12.31 5.62
N PHE A 517 -13.18 -11.89 4.35
CA PHE A 517 -14.27 -11.07 3.83
C PHE A 517 -15.59 -11.85 3.77
N ASP A 518 -15.54 -13.12 3.38
CA ASP A 518 -16.69 -13.99 3.30
C ASP A 518 -17.34 -14.20 4.69
N LEU A 519 -16.57 -14.22 5.78
CA LEU A 519 -17.12 -14.30 7.14
C LEU A 519 -18.04 -13.13 7.46
N ILE A 520 -17.63 -11.89 7.17
CA ILE A 520 -18.50 -10.71 7.36
C ILE A 520 -19.72 -10.78 6.44
N ARG A 521 -19.52 -11.22 5.20
CA ARG A 521 -20.60 -11.38 4.23
C ARG A 521 -21.62 -12.43 4.70
N TYR A 522 -21.15 -13.56 5.24
CA TYR A 522 -22.03 -14.59 5.81
C TYR A 522 -22.81 -14.06 7.01
N LEU A 523 -22.17 -13.33 7.91
CA LEU A 523 -22.84 -12.67 9.03
C LEU A 523 -23.96 -11.74 8.55
N ARG A 524 -23.68 -10.92 7.54
CA ARG A 524 -24.65 -9.96 7.00
C ARG A 524 -25.81 -10.63 6.30
N MET A 525 -25.56 -11.71 5.56
CA MET A 525 -26.58 -12.41 4.75
C MET A 525 -27.42 -13.41 5.53
N ALA A 526 -26.97 -13.88 6.68
CA ALA A 526 -27.69 -14.87 7.51
C ALA A 526 -28.65 -14.25 8.53
N ASN A 527 -29.12 -13.01 8.35
CA ASN A 527 -29.87 -12.24 9.36
C ASN A 527 -29.04 -11.92 10.63
N GLY A 528 -27.74 -12.15 10.60
CA GLY A 528 -26.83 -11.65 11.61
C GLY A 528 -26.83 -10.12 11.56
N GLY A 529 -27.25 -9.48 12.59
CA GLY A 529 -27.43 -8.04 12.65
C GLY A 529 -28.74 -7.67 13.34
N GLU A 530 -29.44 -8.67 13.84
CA GLU A 530 -30.60 -8.46 14.72
C GLU A 530 -30.16 -8.39 16.17
N GLY A 531 -30.37 -7.26 16.82
CA GLY A 531 -30.13 -7.07 18.24
C GLY A 531 -31.21 -7.76 19.13
N PRO A 532 -31.04 -7.71 20.47
CA PRO A 532 -31.89 -8.41 21.43
C PRO A 532 -33.38 -8.17 21.27
N ASP A 533 -33.80 -6.97 20.94
CA ASP A 533 -35.23 -6.60 20.83
C ASP A 533 -35.93 -7.23 19.62
N HIS A 534 -35.20 -7.52 18.54
CA HIS A 534 -35.74 -8.25 17.39
C HIS A 534 -35.88 -9.74 17.67
N MET A 535 -35.07 -10.30 18.57
CA MET A 535 -35.13 -11.70 18.96
C MET A 535 -36.38 -12.05 19.82
N GLU A 536 -36.82 -11.15 20.70
CA GLU A 536 -38.03 -11.34 21.46
C GLU A 536 -39.28 -11.45 20.55
N ASN A 537 -39.31 -10.68 19.46
CA ASN A 537 -40.39 -10.74 18.47
C ASN A 537 -40.37 -12.03 17.64
N ARG A 538 -39.22 -12.62 17.34
CA ARG A 538 -39.13 -13.91 16.63
C ARG A 538 -39.61 -15.07 17.50
N SER A 539 -39.26 -15.09 18.78
CA SER A 539 -39.72 -16.13 19.70
C SER A 539 -41.25 -16.17 19.82
N LEU A 540 -41.90 -15.01 19.75
CA LEU A 540 -43.37 -14.88 19.75
C LEU A 540 -43.99 -15.36 18.43
N LEU A 541 -43.35 -15.15 17.29
CA LEU A 541 -43.82 -15.58 15.97
C LEU A 541 -43.68 -17.11 15.76
N THR A 542 -42.62 -17.71 16.28
CA THR A 542 -42.42 -19.17 16.21
C THR A 542 -43.38 -19.93 17.12
N THR A 543 -43.71 -19.41 18.29
CA THR A 543 -44.71 -20.00 19.18
C THR A 543 -46.15 -19.90 18.65
N SER A 544 -46.47 -18.92 17.79
CA SER A 544 -47.81 -18.78 17.15
C SER A 544 -47.99 -19.74 15.96
N LYS A 545 -46.95 -20.19 15.27
CA LYS A 545 -47.02 -21.16 14.15
C LYS A 545 -47.15 -22.62 14.61
N SER A 546 -46.76 -22.94 15.83
CA SER A 546 -46.90 -24.32 16.37
C SER A 546 -48.29 -24.66 16.93
N ARG A 547 -49.26 -23.73 16.92
CA ARG A 547 -50.66 -23.96 17.39
C ARG A 547 -51.70 -24.10 16.28
N GLY A 548 -51.28 -24.17 15.02
CA GLY A 548 -52.17 -24.37 13.87
C GLY A 548 -51.96 -25.75 13.22
N GLY A 549 -52.05 -26.81 13.98
CA GLY A 549 -52.13 -28.16 13.45
C GLY A 549 -53.55 -28.64 13.40
N TYR A 550 -54.12 -28.77 12.23
CA TYR A 550 -55.09 -29.76 11.79
C TYR A 550 -54.80 -30.10 10.35
#